data_0a592255c21e0885848a749771c68ab0
#
_entry.id   0a592255c21e0885848a749771c68ab0
#
_cell.length_a   1.000
_cell.length_b   1.000
_cell.length_c   1.000
_cell.angle_alpha   90.00
_cell.angle_beta   90.00
_cell.angle_gamma   90.00
#
_symmetry.space_group_name_H-M   'P 1'
#
loop_
_entity.id
_entity.type
_entity.pdbx_description
1 polymer ?
#
loop_
_entity_poly.entity_id
_entity_poly.type
_entity_poly.pdbx_seq_one_letter_code
_entity_poly.pdbx_strand_id
1 'polypeptide(L)'
;LANQKGGVGKTTTAINLATALAAIGERVLIVDLDPQGNASTGLGISRTDREVSSYDLLVGEATVAEAAIMTSVPNVAIVPSTMDLLGVELTIAEHGDRAFKLRNAFKQLGDLTINEKPVSYILIDCPPSLNLLTVNSLVAADAVLVPLQCEFFALEGLSQLLQTIEQIRSTLNPRLSIQGVVMTMFDKRNNLSEQVLHDVRSEMGSLVYDTVIPRNVRLSEAPSYGKPALLYDLKCAGSQAYLRLATEVIRRERQLNAA
;
A
#
# COMPACT_ATOMS: atom_id res chain seq x y z
N LEU A 1 -2.25 1.74 1.15
CA LEU A 1 -1.66 2.80 0.33
C LEU A 1 -2.69 3.32 -0.66
N ALA A 2 -3.08 4.58 -0.56
CA ALA A 2 -4.14 5.15 -1.38
C ALA A 2 -3.73 6.46 -2.05
N ASN A 3 -4.13 6.62 -3.31
CA ASN A 3 -4.14 7.85 -4.07
C ASN A 3 -4.99 7.62 -5.32
N GLN A 4 -5.86 8.57 -5.66
CA GLN A 4 -6.76 8.49 -6.82
C GLN A 4 -6.00 8.56 -8.16
N LYS A 5 -4.82 9.16 -8.16
CA LYS A 5 -4.01 9.29 -9.37
C LYS A 5 -3.24 8.01 -9.67
N GLY A 6 -3.32 7.58 -10.92
CA GLY A 6 -2.48 6.50 -11.43
C GLY A 6 -1.01 6.92 -11.53
N GLY A 7 -0.10 5.96 -11.41
CA GLY A 7 1.32 6.19 -11.64
C GLY A 7 2.08 6.93 -10.54
N VAL A 8 1.47 7.29 -9.40
CA VAL A 8 2.15 8.02 -8.30
C VAL A 8 3.06 7.14 -7.44
N GLY A 9 3.19 5.86 -7.75
CA GLY A 9 4.07 4.93 -7.04
C GLY A 9 3.41 4.19 -5.87
N LYS A 10 2.09 3.99 -5.84
CA LYS A 10 1.39 3.19 -4.81
C LYS A 10 1.97 1.78 -4.71
N THR A 11 1.87 1.01 -5.77
CA THR A 11 2.38 -0.36 -5.87
C THR A 11 3.88 -0.44 -5.60
N THR A 12 4.67 0.47 -6.18
CA THR A 12 6.11 0.55 -5.92
C THR A 12 6.39 0.78 -4.44
N THR A 13 5.60 1.63 -3.78
CA THR A 13 5.73 1.88 -2.34
C THR A 13 5.28 0.67 -1.53
N ALA A 14 4.17 0.01 -1.89
CA ALA A 14 3.70 -1.20 -1.19
C ALA A 14 4.80 -2.26 -1.17
N ILE A 15 5.35 -2.61 -2.33
CA ILE A 15 6.39 -3.64 -2.47
C ILE A 15 7.66 -3.27 -1.70
N ASN A 16 8.19 -2.06 -1.92
CA ASN A 16 9.49 -1.70 -1.37
C ASN A 16 9.44 -1.32 0.11
N LEU A 17 8.34 -0.74 0.59
CA LEU A 17 8.13 -0.50 2.01
C LEU A 17 7.96 -1.83 2.76
N ALA A 18 7.17 -2.78 2.23
CA ALA A 18 7.03 -4.12 2.81
C ALA A 18 8.39 -4.81 2.94
N THR A 19 9.20 -4.77 1.87
CA THR A 19 10.54 -5.35 1.86
C THR A 19 11.47 -4.66 2.87
N ALA A 20 11.38 -3.33 2.99
CA ALA A 20 12.19 -2.57 3.94
C ALA A 20 11.78 -2.83 5.40
N LEU A 21 10.48 -2.93 5.69
CA LEU A 21 9.97 -3.33 7.01
C LEU A 21 10.42 -4.76 7.36
N ALA A 22 10.34 -5.68 6.40
CA ALA A 22 10.80 -7.05 6.59
C ALA A 22 12.32 -7.14 6.85
N ALA A 23 13.12 -6.29 6.21
CA ALA A 23 14.57 -6.21 6.42
C ALA A 23 14.96 -5.78 7.83
N ILE A 24 14.09 -5.07 8.54
CA ILE A 24 14.30 -4.67 9.95
C ILE A 24 13.55 -5.58 10.93
N GLY A 25 13.06 -6.73 10.45
CA GLY A 25 12.54 -7.82 11.28
C GLY A 25 11.03 -7.89 11.43
N GLU A 26 10.27 -7.04 10.75
CA GLU A 26 8.81 -7.09 10.73
C GLU A 26 8.30 -8.24 9.84
N ARG A 27 7.04 -8.69 10.05
CA ARG A 27 6.32 -9.66 9.23
C ARG A 27 5.23 -8.92 8.51
N VAL A 28 5.31 -8.92 7.19
CA VAL A 28 4.46 -8.06 6.38
C VAL A 28 3.61 -8.90 5.45
N LEU A 29 2.30 -8.70 5.50
CA LEU A 29 1.37 -9.18 4.51
C LEU A 29 1.04 -8.02 3.57
N ILE A 30 1.20 -8.25 2.26
CA ILE A 30 0.64 -7.34 1.24
C ILE A 30 -0.70 -7.92 0.80
N VAL A 31 -1.71 -7.06 0.66
CA VAL A 31 -2.97 -7.41 0.01
C VAL A 31 -3.08 -6.58 -1.26
N ASP A 32 -2.96 -7.24 -2.40
CA ASP A 32 -3.06 -6.61 -3.72
C ASP A 32 -4.55 -6.53 -4.10
N LEU A 33 -5.11 -5.32 -4.15
CA LEU A 33 -6.49 -5.06 -4.56
C LEU A 33 -6.59 -4.33 -5.91
N ASP A 34 -5.48 -4.16 -6.61
CA ASP A 34 -5.53 -3.67 -7.99
C ASP A 34 -5.78 -4.84 -8.94
N PRO A 35 -6.87 -4.85 -9.74
CA PRO A 35 -7.12 -5.91 -10.74
C PRO A 35 -5.97 -6.17 -11.71
N GLN A 36 -5.09 -5.19 -11.90
CA GLN A 36 -3.90 -5.35 -12.74
C GLN A 36 -2.86 -6.31 -12.12
N GLY A 37 -2.90 -6.54 -10.81
CA GLY A 37 -2.02 -7.46 -10.10
C GLY A 37 -0.54 -7.06 -10.16
N ASN A 38 -0.27 -5.75 -10.15
CA ASN A 38 1.10 -5.22 -10.29
C ASN A 38 1.96 -5.50 -9.06
N ALA A 39 1.39 -5.50 -7.84
CA ALA A 39 2.13 -5.86 -6.64
C ALA A 39 2.49 -7.36 -6.67
N SER A 40 1.55 -8.20 -7.07
CA SER A 40 1.74 -9.64 -7.22
C SER A 40 2.87 -9.94 -8.23
N THR A 41 2.80 -9.33 -9.42
CA THR A 41 3.84 -9.50 -10.45
C THR A 41 5.19 -8.97 -9.99
N GLY A 42 5.23 -7.81 -9.33
CA GLY A 42 6.46 -7.19 -8.85
C GLY A 42 7.16 -7.96 -7.74
N LEU A 43 6.45 -8.87 -7.06
CA LEU A 43 7.00 -9.82 -6.08
C LEU A 43 7.26 -11.21 -6.66
N GLY A 44 7.12 -11.37 -7.97
CA GLY A 44 7.45 -12.61 -8.68
C GLY A 44 6.35 -13.67 -8.64
N ILE A 45 5.13 -13.34 -8.20
CA ILE A 45 4.02 -14.27 -8.23
C ILE A 45 3.45 -14.33 -9.65
N SER A 46 3.60 -15.46 -10.33
CA SER A 46 3.11 -15.64 -11.69
C SER A 46 1.58 -15.66 -11.72
N ARG A 47 0.99 -15.45 -12.89
CA ARG A 47 -0.48 -15.51 -13.01
C ARG A 47 -1.03 -16.91 -12.74
N THR A 48 -0.27 -17.94 -13.02
CA THR A 48 -0.64 -19.34 -12.78
C THR A 48 -0.61 -19.73 -11.30
N ASP A 49 0.10 -18.96 -10.47
CA ASP A 49 0.23 -19.24 -9.03
C ASP A 49 -0.83 -18.49 -8.21
N ARG A 50 -1.76 -17.77 -8.85
CA ARG A 50 -2.82 -16.97 -8.20
C ARG A 50 -4.16 -17.72 -8.22
N GLU A 51 -4.16 -19.00 -7.82
CA GLU A 51 -5.37 -19.83 -7.79
C GLU A 51 -6.41 -19.28 -6.78
N VAL A 52 -5.94 -18.84 -5.62
CA VAL A 52 -6.74 -18.13 -4.62
C VAL A 52 -6.22 -16.70 -4.51
N SER A 53 -7.12 -15.74 -4.57
CA SER A 53 -6.79 -14.32 -4.75
C SER A 53 -7.57 -13.42 -3.78
N SER A 54 -7.30 -12.14 -3.86
CA SER A 54 -8.07 -11.13 -3.13
C SER A 54 -9.54 -11.03 -3.58
N TYR A 55 -9.89 -11.54 -4.77
CA TYR A 55 -11.29 -11.70 -5.17
C TYR A 55 -11.99 -12.71 -4.26
N ASP A 56 -11.45 -13.92 -4.11
CA ASP A 56 -12.04 -14.99 -3.29
C ASP A 56 -12.18 -14.55 -1.83
N LEU A 57 -11.23 -13.75 -1.35
CA LEU A 57 -11.28 -13.12 -0.04
C LEU A 57 -12.47 -12.17 0.10
N LEU A 58 -12.74 -11.32 -0.89
CA LEU A 58 -13.83 -10.34 -0.86
C LEU A 58 -15.21 -10.97 -1.03
N VAL A 59 -15.33 -12.04 -1.81
CA VAL A 59 -16.60 -12.76 -1.96
C VAL A 59 -16.87 -13.72 -0.80
N GLY A 60 -15.85 -14.01 0.03
CA GLY A 60 -15.94 -14.86 1.22
C GLY A 60 -15.75 -16.34 0.93
N GLU A 61 -15.12 -16.68 -0.19
CA GLU A 61 -14.82 -18.07 -0.61
C GLU A 61 -13.46 -18.56 -0.08
N ALA A 62 -12.62 -17.65 0.42
CA ALA A 62 -11.34 -18.00 1.03
C ALA A 62 -11.03 -17.14 2.25
N THR A 63 -10.22 -17.68 3.15
CA THR A 63 -9.61 -16.97 4.27
C THR A 63 -8.31 -16.29 3.85
N VAL A 64 -7.82 -15.33 4.65
CA VAL A 64 -6.51 -14.69 4.40
C VAL A 64 -5.37 -15.71 4.41
N ALA A 65 -5.45 -16.73 5.28
CA ALA A 65 -4.42 -17.75 5.37
C ALA A 65 -4.37 -18.66 4.12
N GLU A 66 -5.52 -18.97 3.52
CA GLU A 66 -5.60 -19.75 2.29
C GLU A 66 -5.13 -18.96 1.06
N ALA A 67 -5.39 -17.65 1.04
CA ALA A 67 -5.02 -16.78 -0.07
C ALA A 67 -3.58 -16.27 0.01
N ALA A 68 -2.93 -16.32 1.18
CA ALA A 68 -1.59 -15.75 1.38
C ALA A 68 -0.50 -16.66 0.79
N ILE A 69 0.32 -16.11 -0.08
CA ILE A 69 1.48 -16.78 -0.70
C ILE A 69 2.76 -16.19 -0.14
N MET A 70 3.68 -17.05 0.31
CA MET A 70 5.03 -16.61 0.71
C MET A 70 5.80 -16.13 -0.52
N THR A 71 6.43 -14.98 -0.42
CA THR A 71 7.25 -14.43 -1.50
C THR A 71 8.72 -14.87 -1.40
N SER A 72 9.51 -14.53 -2.41
CA SER A 72 10.98 -14.68 -2.35
C SER A 72 11.66 -13.71 -1.36
N VAL A 73 10.91 -12.73 -0.85
CA VAL A 73 11.40 -11.79 0.18
C VAL A 73 11.16 -12.41 1.56
N PRO A 74 12.20 -12.64 2.36
CA PRO A 74 12.02 -13.15 3.73
C PRO A 74 11.06 -12.25 4.53
N ASN A 75 10.16 -12.87 5.30
CA ASN A 75 9.15 -12.20 6.13
C ASN A 75 8.08 -11.40 5.36
N VAL A 76 7.94 -11.61 4.05
CA VAL A 76 6.86 -11.00 3.25
C VAL A 76 6.00 -12.08 2.62
N ALA A 77 4.70 -12.00 2.87
CA ALA A 77 3.67 -12.75 2.15
C ALA A 77 2.76 -11.79 1.37
N ILE A 78 2.03 -12.30 0.40
CA ILE A 78 1.08 -11.54 -0.38
C ILE A 78 -0.21 -12.33 -0.61
N VAL A 79 -1.36 -11.67 -0.46
CA VAL A 79 -2.62 -12.09 -1.08
C VAL A 79 -2.64 -11.52 -2.50
N PRO A 80 -2.51 -12.35 -3.54
CA PRO A 80 -2.37 -11.88 -4.91
C PRO A 80 -3.71 -11.38 -5.46
N SER A 81 -3.64 -10.62 -6.55
CA SER A 81 -4.78 -10.10 -7.30
C SER A 81 -4.91 -10.77 -8.66
N THR A 82 -6.17 -10.92 -9.11
CA THR A 82 -6.53 -11.32 -10.46
C THR A 82 -7.48 -10.32 -11.11
N MET A 83 -7.72 -10.48 -12.43
CA MET A 83 -8.67 -9.66 -13.17
C MET A 83 -10.12 -9.87 -12.71
N ASP A 84 -10.41 -10.94 -11.98
CA ASP A 84 -11.74 -11.23 -11.44
C ASP A 84 -12.24 -10.14 -10.49
N LEU A 85 -11.32 -9.39 -9.86
CA LEU A 85 -11.65 -8.20 -9.06
C LEU A 85 -12.46 -7.13 -9.82
N LEU A 86 -12.40 -7.10 -11.16
CA LEU A 86 -13.27 -6.21 -11.96
C LEU A 86 -14.75 -6.57 -11.82
N GLY A 87 -15.05 -7.84 -11.58
CA GLY A 87 -16.42 -8.32 -11.36
C GLY A 87 -16.92 -8.23 -9.93
N VAL A 88 -16.06 -7.94 -8.95
CA VAL A 88 -16.41 -8.03 -7.54
C VAL A 88 -17.61 -7.13 -7.16
N GLU A 89 -17.69 -5.93 -7.75
CA GLU A 89 -18.80 -5.01 -7.47
C GLU A 89 -20.16 -5.60 -7.85
N LEU A 90 -20.23 -6.35 -8.93
CA LEU A 90 -21.44 -7.05 -9.38
C LEU A 90 -21.75 -8.23 -8.46
N THR A 91 -20.72 -9.01 -8.11
CA THR A 91 -20.88 -10.22 -7.28
C THR A 91 -21.42 -9.91 -5.90
N ILE A 92 -20.96 -8.80 -5.28
CA ILE A 92 -21.36 -8.43 -3.91
C ILE A 92 -22.35 -7.26 -3.86
N ALA A 93 -22.92 -6.86 -5.01
CA ALA A 93 -23.79 -5.68 -5.10
C ALA A 93 -24.96 -5.69 -4.12
N GLU A 94 -25.62 -6.85 -3.94
CA GLU A 94 -26.79 -7.02 -3.10
C GLU A 94 -26.44 -7.27 -1.62
N HIS A 95 -25.15 -7.44 -1.29
CA HIS A 95 -24.73 -7.68 0.07
C HIS A 95 -24.76 -6.39 0.89
N GLY A 96 -25.51 -6.38 1.99
CA GLY A 96 -25.62 -5.23 2.89
C GLY A 96 -24.28 -4.82 3.54
N ASP A 97 -23.33 -5.75 3.64
CA ASP A 97 -21.99 -5.57 4.19
C ASP A 97 -20.88 -5.37 3.12
N ARG A 98 -21.25 -5.10 1.86
CA ARG A 98 -20.30 -5.00 0.73
C ARG A 98 -19.09 -4.09 0.97
N ALA A 99 -19.24 -3.03 1.77
CA ALA A 99 -18.15 -2.13 2.12
C ALA A 99 -17.21 -2.68 3.22
N PHE A 100 -17.58 -3.77 3.86
CA PHE A 100 -16.91 -4.34 5.02
C PHE A 100 -16.27 -5.70 4.76
N LYS A 101 -16.30 -6.20 3.54
CA LYS A 101 -15.82 -7.55 3.18
C LYS A 101 -14.36 -7.76 3.60
N LEU A 102 -13.46 -6.86 3.22
CA LEU A 102 -12.06 -6.96 3.59
C LEU A 102 -11.84 -6.87 5.11
N ARG A 103 -12.54 -5.94 5.79
CA ARG A 103 -12.48 -5.83 7.25
C ARG A 103 -12.96 -7.10 7.93
N ASN A 104 -14.02 -7.74 7.41
CA ASN A 104 -14.53 -8.99 7.94
C ASN A 104 -13.55 -10.15 7.71
N ALA A 105 -12.89 -10.21 6.53
CA ALA A 105 -11.83 -11.17 6.27
C ALA A 105 -10.64 -11.00 7.24
N PHE A 106 -10.25 -9.77 7.57
CA PHE A 106 -9.18 -9.51 8.53
C PHE A 106 -9.55 -9.88 9.98
N LYS A 107 -10.82 -9.85 10.37
CA LYS A 107 -11.24 -10.38 11.68
C LYS A 107 -10.99 -11.89 11.80
N GLN A 108 -10.95 -12.59 10.67
CA GLN A 108 -10.66 -14.01 10.57
C GLN A 108 -9.18 -14.27 10.24
N LEU A 109 -8.31 -13.25 10.36
CA LEU A 109 -6.86 -13.40 10.12
C LEU A 109 -6.26 -14.52 10.98
N GLY A 110 -6.89 -14.76 12.15
CA GLY A 110 -6.58 -15.87 13.03
C GLY A 110 -5.10 -15.89 13.40
N ASP A 111 -4.55 -17.10 13.30
CA ASP A 111 -3.15 -17.35 13.63
C ASP A 111 -2.23 -17.26 12.40
N LEU A 112 -2.52 -16.39 11.41
CA LEU A 112 -1.63 -16.22 10.28
C LEU A 112 -0.25 -15.81 10.78
N THR A 113 0.70 -16.69 10.61
CA THR A 113 2.10 -16.47 10.97
C THR A 113 3.00 -16.47 9.75
N ILE A 114 4.02 -15.65 9.81
CA ILE A 114 5.13 -15.67 8.86
C ILE A 114 6.38 -16.01 9.66
N ASN A 115 7.03 -17.15 9.32
CA ASN A 115 8.16 -17.70 10.08
C ASN A 115 7.84 -17.84 11.58
N GLU A 116 6.72 -18.53 11.89
CA GLU A 116 6.25 -18.85 13.25
C GLU A 116 5.93 -17.65 14.13
N LYS A 117 5.82 -16.47 13.56
CA LYS A 117 5.49 -15.23 14.28
C LYS A 117 4.29 -14.53 13.64
N PRO A 118 3.43 -13.87 14.42
CA PRO A 118 2.26 -13.20 13.89
C PRO A 118 2.66 -12.08 12.91
N VAL A 119 1.79 -11.82 11.95
CA VAL A 119 1.90 -10.66 11.04
C VAL A 119 1.88 -9.36 11.86
N SER A 120 2.84 -8.49 11.62
CA SER A 120 2.95 -7.20 12.31
C SER A 120 2.43 -6.02 11.47
N TYR A 121 2.46 -6.15 10.15
CA TYR A 121 1.94 -5.13 9.21
C TYR A 121 1.12 -5.77 8.09
N ILE A 122 0.00 -5.15 7.77
CA ILE A 122 -0.76 -5.43 6.55
C ILE A 122 -0.72 -4.19 5.67
N LEU A 123 -0.13 -4.30 4.48
CA LEU A 123 -0.09 -3.23 3.49
C LEU A 123 -1.08 -3.52 2.36
N ILE A 124 -2.12 -2.72 2.23
CA ILE A 124 -3.12 -2.86 1.17
C ILE A 124 -2.72 -1.97 0.00
N ASP A 125 -2.47 -2.56 -1.17
CA ASP A 125 -2.24 -1.82 -2.42
C ASP A 125 -3.57 -1.59 -3.14
N CYS A 126 -3.96 -0.34 -3.29
CA CYS A 126 -5.25 0.05 -3.83
C CYS A 126 -5.16 0.44 -5.32
N PRO A 127 -6.21 0.16 -6.11
CA PRO A 127 -6.31 0.68 -7.47
C PRO A 127 -6.37 2.22 -7.50
N PRO A 128 -6.13 2.85 -8.67
CA PRO A 128 -6.16 4.31 -8.81
C PRO A 128 -7.58 4.87 -8.98
N SER A 129 -8.57 4.29 -8.32
CA SER A 129 -9.98 4.67 -8.42
C SER A 129 -10.64 4.67 -7.05
N LEU A 130 -11.66 5.50 -6.86
CA LEU A 130 -12.51 5.49 -5.66
C LEU A 130 -13.72 4.57 -5.88
N ASN A 131 -13.45 3.31 -6.18
CA ASN A 131 -14.47 2.27 -6.31
C ASN A 131 -14.64 1.49 -5.00
N LEU A 132 -15.47 0.44 -5.05
CA LEU A 132 -15.76 -0.41 -3.89
C LEU A 132 -14.50 -1.09 -3.31
N LEU A 133 -13.48 -1.39 -4.13
CA LEU A 133 -12.20 -1.95 -3.66
C LEU A 133 -11.45 -0.97 -2.77
N THR A 134 -11.36 0.29 -3.18
CA THR A 134 -10.74 1.34 -2.36
C THR A 134 -11.55 1.62 -1.10
N VAL A 135 -12.88 1.61 -1.16
CA VAL A 135 -13.74 1.73 0.02
C VAL A 135 -13.46 0.58 1.01
N ASN A 136 -13.43 -0.67 0.54
CA ASN A 136 -13.08 -1.83 1.37
C ASN A 136 -11.71 -1.68 2.02
N SER A 137 -10.71 -1.18 1.28
CA SER A 137 -9.37 -0.93 1.80
C SER A 137 -9.38 0.08 2.94
N LEU A 138 -10.06 1.23 2.75
CA LEU A 138 -10.14 2.30 3.75
C LEU A 138 -10.97 1.89 4.98
N VAL A 139 -11.99 1.08 4.79
CA VAL A 139 -12.83 0.54 5.88
C VAL A 139 -12.07 -0.50 6.72
N ALA A 140 -11.18 -1.26 6.11
CA ALA A 140 -10.37 -2.28 6.78
C ALA A 140 -9.09 -1.74 7.44
N ALA A 141 -8.58 -0.59 6.97
CA ALA A 141 -7.31 -0.03 7.42
C ALA A 141 -7.42 0.74 8.75
N ASP A 142 -6.33 0.76 9.50
CA ASP A 142 -6.14 1.64 10.65
C ASP A 142 -5.67 3.02 10.22
N ALA A 143 -4.82 3.07 9.17
CA ALA A 143 -4.25 4.30 8.67
C ALA A 143 -3.98 4.30 7.17
N VAL A 144 -3.93 5.49 6.58
CA VAL A 144 -3.65 5.70 5.16
C VAL A 144 -2.28 6.32 4.98
N LEU A 145 -1.39 5.61 4.29
CA LEU A 145 -0.16 6.18 3.74
C LEU A 145 -0.44 6.67 2.31
N VAL A 146 -0.10 7.91 2.02
CA VAL A 146 -0.38 8.58 0.75
C VAL A 146 0.90 8.81 -0.04
N PRO A 147 1.24 7.96 -1.02
CA PRO A 147 2.28 8.27 -2.00
C PRO A 147 1.81 9.42 -2.90
N LEU A 148 2.60 10.49 -2.98
CA LEU A 148 2.28 11.70 -3.72
C LEU A 148 3.43 12.08 -4.65
N GLN A 149 3.18 12.11 -5.96
CA GLN A 149 4.19 12.49 -6.93
C GLN A 149 4.44 13.99 -6.90
N CYS A 150 5.72 14.41 -7.01
CA CYS A 150 6.12 15.82 -7.07
C CYS A 150 5.77 16.41 -8.44
N GLU A 151 4.52 16.83 -8.64
CA GLU A 151 3.99 17.43 -9.86
C GLU A 151 2.94 18.49 -9.58
N PHE A 152 2.61 19.32 -10.58
CA PHE A 152 1.80 20.52 -10.43
C PHE A 152 0.42 20.30 -9.77
N PHE A 153 -0.28 19.22 -10.12
CA PHE A 153 -1.61 18.93 -9.55
C PHE A 153 -1.58 18.07 -8.27
N ALA A 154 -0.44 18.00 -7.58
CA ALA A 154 -0.29 17.14 -6.40
C ALA A 154 -1.26 17.53 -5.27
N LEU A 155 -1.37 18.83 -4.95
CA LEU A 155 -2.25 19.33 -3.88
C LEU A 155 -3.73 19.14 -4.19
N GLU A 156 -4.16 19.32 -5.45
CA GLU A 156 -5.55 19.11 -5.84
C GLU A 156 -5.97 17.64 -5.63
N GLY A 157 -5.17 16.70 -6.13
CA GLY A 157 -5.42 15.27 -5.93
C GLY A 157 -5.37 14.85 -4.46
N LEU A 158 -4.48 15.46 -3.66
CA LEU A 158 -4.40 15.23 -2.23
C LEU A 158 -5.68 15.72 -1.53
N SER A 159 -6.16 16.91 -1.84
CA SER A 159 -7.37 17.47 -1.24
C SER A 159 -8.61 16.60 -1.49
N GLN A 160 -8.76 16.07 -2.71
CA GLN A 160 -9.86 15.14 -3.05
C GLN A 160 -9.76 13.83 -2.25
N LEU A 161 -8.54 13.29 -2.09
CA LEU A 161 -8.33 12.08 -1.28
C LEU A 161 -8.66 12.34 0.19
N LEU A 162 -8.23 13.48 0.75
CA LEU A 162 -8.52 13.86 2.14
C LEU A 162 -10.02 13.96 2.42
N GLN A 163 -10.80 14.56 1.50
CA GLN A 163 -12.26 14.59 1.59
C GLN A 163 -12.87 13.19 1.62
N THR A 164 -12.36 12.28 0.78
CA THR A 164 -12.81 10.88 0.77
C THR A 164 -12.48 10.17 2.08
N ILE A 165 -11.26 10.35 2.61
CA ILE A 165 -10.85 9.77 3.90
C ILE A 165 -11.78 10.29 5.01
N GLU A 166 -12.10 11.57 5.03
CA GLU A 166 -13.00 12.17 6.02
C GLU A 166 -14.41 11.60 5.91
N GLN A 167 -14.92 11.41 4.70
CA GLN A 167 -16.23 10.79 4.48
C GLN A 167 -16.26 9.34 4.98
N ILE A 168 -15.23 8.54 4.71
CA ILE A 168 -15.12 7.18 5.23
C ILE A 168 -15.01 7.18 6.76
N ARG A 169 -14.21 8.09 7.32
CA ARG A 169 -14.04 8.23 8.77
C ARG A 169 -15.34 8.56 9.48
N SER A 170 -16.11 9.47 8.94
CA SER A 170 -17.38 9.89 9.55
C SER A 170 -18.51 8.85 9.45
N THR A 171 -18.44 7.92 8.49
CA THR A 171 -19.57 7.00 8.20
C THR A 171 -19.26 5.52 8.43
N LEU A 172 -18.06 5.05 8.04
CA LEU A 172 -17.76 3.62 7.95
C LEU A 172 -16.61 3.17 8.85
N ASN A 173 -15.58 4.02 9.06
CA ASN A 173 -14.42 3.69 9.86
C ASN A 173 -13.91 4.87 10.70
N PRO A 174 -14.52 5.12 11.89
CA PRO A 174 -14.14 6.25 12.75
C PRO A 174 -12.68 6.24 13.26
N ARG A 175 -12.01 5.09 13.17
CA ARG A 175 -10.61 4.93 13.60
C ARG A 175 -9.61 5.28 12.50
N LEU A 176 -10.06 5.42 11.25
CA LEU A 176 -9.17 5.68 10.12
C LEU A 176 -8.38 6.97 10.34
N SER A 177 -7.07 6.86 10.31
CA SER A 177 -6.15 7.98 10.45
C SER A 177 -5.32 8.18 9.19
N ILE A 178 -4.60 9.30 9.10
CA ILE A 178 -3.60 9.53 8.05
C ILE A 178 -2.25 9.24 8.67
N GLN A 179 -1.59 8.17 8.21
CA GLN A 179 -0.23 7.80 8.62
C GLN A 179 0.79 8.83 8.15
N GLY A 180 0.58 9.34 6.95
CA GLY A 180 1.41 10.40 6.39
C GLY A 180 1.41 10.43 4.87
N VAL A 181 2.03 11.48 4.36
CA VAL A 181 2.24 11.72 2.93
C VAL A 181 3.71 11.49 2.61
N VAL A 182 4.03 10.56 1.70
CA VAL A 182 5.38 10.34 1.19
C VAL A 182 5.53 10.89 -0.22
N MET A 183 6.43 11.84 -0.40
CA MET A 183 6.72 12.41 -1.71
C MET A 183 7.50 11.41 -2.55
N THR A 184 7.02 11.17 -3.78
CA THR A 184 7.60 10.18 -4.71
C THR A 184 8.10 10.85 -5.99
N MET A 185 8.98 10.12 -6.70
CA MET A 185 9.56 10.58 -7.99
C MET A 185 10.20 11.96 -7.89
N PHE A 186 10.75 12.28 -6.72
CA PHE A 186 11.43 13.54 -6.49
C PHE A 186 12.69 13.64 -7.35
N ASP A 187 12.82 14.70 -8.11
CA ASP A 187 14.03 15.00 -8.92
C ASP A 187 14.63 16.34 -8.46
N LYS A 188 15.79 16.27 -7.80
CA LYS A 188 16.51 17.44 -7.30
C LYS A 188 16.94 18.44 -8.40
N ARG A 189 16.95 18.00 -9.66
CA ARG A 189 17.29 18.85 -10.81
C ARG A 189 16.09 19.67 -11.30
N ASN A 190 14.90 19.38 -10.79
CA ASN A 190 13.67 20.02 -11.20
C ASN A 190 13.14 20.90 -10.06
N ASN A 191 13.21 22.22 -10.27
CA ASN A 191 12.73 23.22 -9.31
C ASN A 191 11.24 23.02 -8.94
N LEU A 192 10.43 22.51 -9.88
CA LEU A 192 9.02 22.19 -9.59
C LEU A 192 8.91 21.12 -8.47
N SER A 193 9.80 20.12 -8.45
CA SER A 193 9.78 19.10 -7.41
C SER A 193 10.03 19.70 -6.02
N GLU A 194 10.96 20.67 -5.91
CA GLU A 194 11.26 21.35 -4.66
C GLU A 194 10.10 22.26 -4.23
N GLN A 195 9.52 22.99 -5.18
CA GLN A 195 8.36 23.84 -4.91
C GLN A 195 7.16 23.03 -4.42
N VAL A 196 6.79 21.95 -5.11
CA VAL A 196 5.69 21.06 -4.71
C VAL A 196 5.94 20.46 -3.34
N LEU A 197 7.17 20.00 -3.05
CA LEU A 197 7.53 19.49 -1.73
C LEU A 197 7.35 20.56 -0.63
N HIS A 198 7.77 21.79 -0.91
CA HIS A 198 7.60 22.92 0.01
C HIS A 198 6.11 23.21 0.27
N ASP A 199 5.30 23.28 -0.79
CA ASP A 199 3.87 23.60 -0.72
C ASP A 199 3.11 22.50 0.05
N VAL A 200 3.39 21.23 -0.24
CA VAL A 200 2.78 20.09 0.49
C VAL A 200 3.20 20.10 1.97
N ARG A 201 4.46 20.41 2.29
CA ARG A 201 4.91 20.53 3.69
C ARG A 201 4.26 21.71 4.41
N SER A 202 4.06 22.83 3.74
CA SER A 202 3.35 23.99 4.30
C SER A 202 1.90 23.66 4.63
N GLU A 203 1.21 22.90 3.77
CA GLU A 203 -0.19 22.54 3.94
C GLU A 203 -0.40 21.41 4.96
N MET A 204 0.41 20.36 4.88
CA MET A 204 0.23 19.12 5.65
C MET A 204 1.11 19.02 6.90
N GLY A 205 2.08 19.91 7.07
CA GLY A 205 2.94 19.97 8.24
C GLY A 205 3.64 18.66 8.55
N SER A 206 3.50 18.19 9.79
CA SER A 206 4.13 16.97 10.31
C SER A 206 3.61 15.67 9.68
N LEU A 207 2.51 15.70 8.95
CA LEU A 207 2.03 14.53 8.21
C LEU A 207 2.92 14.18 7.02
N VAL A 208 3.71 15.13 6.49
CA VAL A 208 4.65 14.82 5.40
C VAL A 208 5.87 14.12 5.98
N TYR A 209 6.25 12.98 5.39
CA TYR A 209 7.49 12.29 5.76
C TYR A 209 8.71 13.15 5.42
N ASP A 210 9.73 13.10 6.29
CA ASP A 210 11.02 13.70 6.00
C ASP A 210 11.69 13.01 4.81
N THR A 211 11.50 11.68 4.75
CA THR A 211 11.99 10.84 3.68
C THR A 211 11.22 11.11 2.39
N VAL A 212 11.95 11.44 1.32
CA VAL A 212 11.42 11.52 -0.04
C VAL A 212 11.96 10.37 -0.90
N ILE A 213 11.11 9.82 -1.78
CA ILE A 213 11.51 8.76 -2.71
C ILE A 213 11.95 9.40 -4.02
N PRO A 214 13.23 9.28 -4.39
CA PRO A 214 13.75 9.90 -5.60
C PRO A 214 13.22 9.21 -6.86
N ARG A 215 13.17 9.93 -7.97
CA ARG A 215 13.04 9.31 -9.29
C ARG A 215 14.28 8.43 -9.51
N ASN A 216 14.05 7.13 -9.69
CA ASN A 216 15.13 6.16 -9.81
C ASN A 216 14.74 5.03 -10.76
N VAL A 217 15.56 4.78 -11.77
CA VAL A 217 15.29 3.79 -12.81
C VAL A 217 15.23 2.37 -12.26
N ARG A 218 16.01 2.06 -11.21
CA ARG A 218 16.00 0.74 -10.58
C ARG A 218 14.67 0.39 -9.93
N LEU A 219 13.93 1.39 -9.42
CA LEU A 219 12.56 1.19 -8.90
C LEU A 219 11.58 0.78 -10.01
N SER A 220 11.81 1.23 -11.24
CA SER A 220 10.96 0.91 -12.39
C SER A 220 11.37 -0.40 -13.07
N GLU A 221 12.65 -0.76 -13.04
CA GLU A 221 13.16 -1.99 -13.64
C GLU A 221 12.89 -3.23 -12.79
N ALA A 222 13.08 -3.13 -11.48
CA ALA A 222 13.01 -4.26 -10.55
C ALA A 222 11.74 -5.13 -10.69
N PRO A 223 10.52 -4.55 -10.85
CA PRO A 223 9.30 -5.35 -11.03
C PRO A 223 9.30 -6.23 -12.28
N SER A 224 10.00 -5.84 -13.36
CA SER A 224 10.11 -6.68 -14.56
C SER A 224 10.93 -7.96 -14.34
N TYR A 225 11.69 -8.01 -13.26
CA TYR A 225 12.43 -9.18 -12.80
C TYR A 225 11.71 -9.91 -11.65
N GLY A 226 10.47 -9.52 -11.32
CA GLY A 226 9.72 -10.10 -10.19
C GLY A 226 10.38 -9.88 -8.83
N LYS A 227 11.13 -8.79 -8.66
CA LYS A 227 11.90 -8.49 -7.45
C LYS A 227 11.63 -7.06 -6.96
N PRO A 228 11.53 -6.84 -5.63
CA PRO A 228 11.60 -5.49 -5.09
C PRO A 228 12.99 -4.88 -5.34
N ALA A 229 13.05 -3.55 -5.41
CA ALA A 229 14.30 -2.85 -5.69
C ALA A 229 15.41 -3.13 -4.66
N LEU A 230 15.05 -3.37 -3.40
CA LEU A 230 15.99 -3.73 -2.35
C LEU A 230 16.74 -5.05 -2.63
N LEU A 231 16.09 -6.01 -3.30
CA LEU A 231 16.74 -7.28 -3.72
C LEU A 231 17.39 -7.15 -5.11
N TYR A 232 16.93 -6.21 -5.93
CA TYR A 232 17.46 -5.98 -7.26
C TYR A 232 18.74 -5.14 -7.23
N ASP A 233 18.74 -4.02 -6.49
CA ASP A 233 19.89 -3.14 -6.28
C ASP A 233 19.76 -2.41 -4.93
N LEU A 234 20.30 -3.02 -3.88
CA LEU A 234 20.25 -2.45 -2.53
C LEU A 234 20.93 -1.08 -2.43
N LYS A 235 21.95 -0.82 -3.24
CA LYS A 235 22.77 0.41 -3.16
C LYS A 235 22.13 1.58 -3.88
N CYS A 236 21.13 1.38 -4.71
CA CYS A 236 20.49 2.47 -5.44
C CYS A 236 19.77 3.44 -4.48
N ALA A 237 19.65 4.69 -4.91
CA ALA A 237 19.05 5.75 -4.09
C ALA A 237 17.59 5.45 -3.70
N GLY A 238 16.85 4.75 -4.58
CA GLY A 238 15.47 4.32 -4.32
C GLY A 238 15.39 3.32 -3.17
N SER A 239 16.18 2.26 -3.19
CA SER A 239 16.25 1.24 -2.13
C SER A 239 16.62 1.85 -0.78
N GLN A 240 17.64 2.71 -0.77
CA GLN A 240 18.06 3.41 0.45
C GLN A 240 16.98 4.36 0.98
N ALA A 241 16.18 4.97 0.10
CA ALA A 241 15.06 5.82 0.51
C ALA A 241 13.95 5.00 1.17
N TYR A 242 13.60 3.81 0.66
CA TYR A 242 12.61 2.95 1.28
C TYR A 242 13.04 2.39 2.64
N LEU A 243 14.33 2.09 2.84
CA LEU A 243 14.86 1.71 4.15
C LEU A 243 14.70 2.85 5.17
N ARG A 244 14.99 4.09 4.76
CA ARG A 244 14.75 5.26 5.62
C ARG A 244 13.27 5.47 5.91
N LEU A 245 12.41 5.31 4.89
CA LEU A 245 10.96 5.44 5.06
C LEU A 245 10.44 4.41 6.08
N ALA A 246 10.84 3.15 5.98
CA ALA A 246 10.44 2.11 6.93
C ALA A 246 10.87 2.46 8.37
N THR A 247 12.09 2.95 8.54
CA THR A 247 12.57 3.41 9.86
C THR A 247 11.74 4.58 10.38
N GLU A 248 11.38 5.52 9.50
CA GLU A 248 10.56 6.68 9.86
C GLU A 248 9.12 6.28 10.20
N VAL A 249 8.52 5.33 9.46
CA VAL A 249 7.19 4.78 9.78
C VAL A 249 7.17 4.21 11.20
N ILE A 250 8.09 3.30 11.52
CA ILE A 250 8.15 2.69 12.86
C ILE A 250 8.39 3.73 13.96
N ARG A 251 9.25 4.71 13.71
CA ARG A 251 9.49 5.80 14.67
C ARG A 251 8.22 6.58 14.98
N ARG A 252 7.45 6.95 13.95
CA ARG A 252 6.20 7.70 14.09
C ARG A 252 5.13 6.90 14.83
N GLU A 253 4.99 5.62 14.54
CA GLU A 253 4.05 4.74 15.24
C GLU A 253 4.38 4.60 16.72
N ARG A 254 5.64 4.44 17.08
CA ARG A 254 6.08 4.39 18.48
C ARG A 254 5.76 5.69 19.22
N GLN A 255 5.88 6.83 18.56
CA GLN A 255 5.53 8.13 19.16
C GLN A 255 4.02 8.27 19.38
N LEU A 256 3.19 7.79 18.43
CA LEU A 256 1.73 7.81 18.57
C LEU A 256 1.24 6.88 19.69
N ASN A 257 1.87 5.72 19.86
CA ASN A 257 1.52 4.75 20.91
C ASN A 257 2.03 5.16 22.30
N ALA A 258 2.95 6.13 22.40
CA ALA A 258 3.50 6.64 23.64
C ALA A 258 2.81 7.93 24.15
N ALA A 259 1.93 8.54 23.34
CA ALA A 259 1.17 9.75 23.65
C ALA A 259 -0.26 9.43 24.10
#